data_3b177ead7497e1c171c2f219daee899d
#
_entry.id   3b177ead7497e1c171c2f219daee899d
#
_cell.length_a   1.000
_cell.length_b   1.000
_cell.length_c   1.000
_cell.angle_alpha   90.00
_cell.angle_beta   90.00
_cell.angle_gamma   90.00
#
_symmetry.space_group_name_H-M   'P 1'
#
loop_
_entity.id
_entity.type
_entity.pdbx_description
1 polymer ?
#
loop_
_entity_poly.entity_id
_entity_poly.type
_entity_poly.pdbx_seq_one_letter_code
_entity_poly.pdbx_strand_id
1 'polypeptide(L)'
;MLSTGQSCRPPTLEQLADSMHLTPRTLIRKLQREHTSYKDVLESLRREYAERLLQNARLKVADVAEILGYREAANFSRAFRRWYGAAPAAWRRR
;
A
#
# COMPACT_ATOMS: atom_id res chain seq x y z
N MET A 1 -4.69 -12.49 17.69
CA MET A 1 -4.59 -12.10 17.01
C MET A 1 -5.06 -11.54 16.26
N LEU A 2 -4.93 -11.38 16.23
CA LEU A 2 -5.00 -10.86 15.56
C LEU A 2 -5.48 -10.08 14.82
N SER A 3 -6.14 -9.68 14.96
CA SER A 3 -6.10 -8.43 14.23
C SER A 3 -5.69 -8.60 12.79
N THR A 4 -6.24 -9.61 12.27
CA THR A 4 -5.91 -10.00 10.92
C THR A 4 -6.26 -8.93 9.89
N GLY A 5 -7.38 -8.22 10.11
CA GLY A 5 -7.79 -7.18 9.18
C GLY A 5 -6.81 -6.05 9.07
N GLN A 6 -6.05 -5.82 10.13
CA GLN A 6 -5.11 -4.72 10.14
C GLN A 6 -3.85 -5.02 9.34
N SER A 7 -3.51 -6.29 9.21
CA SER A 7 -2.30 -6.68 8.50
C SER A 7 -2.37 -6.38 7.02
N CYS A 8 -3.57 -6.09 6.50
CA CYS A 8 -3.76 -5.78 5.09
C CYS A 8 -3.61 -4.30 4.77
N ARG A 9 -3.44 -3.46 5.78
CA ARG A 9 -3.31 -2.02 5.58
C ARG A 9 -1.85 -1.60 5.67
N PRO A 10 -1.42 -0.68 4.79
CA PRO A 10 -0.06 -0.16 4.89
C PRO A 10 0.12 0.56 6.23
N PRO A 11 1.29 0.50 6.82
CA PRO A 11 1.55 1.19 8.08
C PRO A 11 1.62 2.70 7.87
N THR A 12 1.27 3.45 8.92
CA THR A 12 1.52 4.89 8.93
C THR A 12 3.01 5.12 9.16
N LEU A 13 3.43 6.36 8.98
CA LEU A 13 4.82 6.73 9.25
C LEU A 13 5.20 6.39 10.69
N GLU A 14 4.33 6.69 11.64
CA GLU A 14 4.58 6.40 13.04
C GLU A 14 4.68 4.90 13.29
N GLN A 15 3.78 4.13 12.67
CA GLN A 15 3.80 2.68 12.84
C GLN A 15 5.06 2.07 12.26
N LEU A 16 5.47 2.55 11.10
CA LEU A 16 6.69 2.06 10.46
C LEU A 16 7.92 2.39 11.30
N ALA A 17 8.00 3.63 11.79
CA ALA A 17 9.12 4.05 12.63
C ALA A 17 9.17 3.22 13.90
N ASP A 18 8.01 2.99 14.51
CA ASP A 18 7.93 2.22 15.74
C ASP A 18 8.40 0.78 15.54
N SER A 19 8.01 0.18 14.43
CA SER A 19 8.41 -1.19 14.13
C SER A 19 9.93 -1.31 13.93
N MET A 20 10.59 -0.22 13.57
CA MET A 20 12.03 -0.17 13.37
C MET A 20 12.75 0.40 14.60
N HIS A 21 12.02 0.67 15.67
CA HIS A 21 12.54 1.26 16.90
C HIS A 21 13.17 2.63 16.65
N LEU A 22 12.53 3.40 15.77
CA LEU A 22 12.97 4.75 15.42
C LEU A 22 11.86 5.74 15.68
N THR A 23 12.23 7.01 15.84
CA THR A 23 11.23 8.07 15.82
C THR A 23 10.89 8.38 14.36
N PRO A 24 9.71 8.96 14.09
CA PRO A 24 9.38 9.33 12.70
C PRO A 24 10.42 10.25 12.07
N ARG A 25 10.97 11.16 12.86
CA ARG A 25 11.99 12.08 12.35
C ARG A 25 13.26 11.34 11.93
N THR A 26 13.68 10.38 12.74
CA THR A 26 14.86 9.58 12.44
C THR A 26 14.62 8.72 11.21
N LEU A 27 13.41 8.17 11.10
CA LEU A 27 13.07 7.37 9.93
C LEU A 27 13.14 8.20 8.65
N ILE A 28 12.60 9.41 8.66
CA ILE A 28 12.65 10.29 7.49
C ILE A 28 14.08 10.57 7.10
N ARG A 29 14.93 10.85 8.09
CA ARG A 29 16.35 11.08 7.85
C ARG A 29 17.01 9.88 7.19
N LYS A 30 16.70 8.69 7.70
CA LYS A 30 17.26 7.46 7.17
C LYS A 30 16.84 7.26 5.71
N LEU A 31 15.56 7.51 5.41
CA LEU A 31 15.06 7.37 4.04
C LEU A 31 15.73 8.35 3.09
N GLN A 32 15.95 9.59 3.54
CA GLN A 32 16.64 10.58 2.73
C GLN A 32 18.07 10.16 2.43
N ARG A 33 18.72 9.56 3.41
CA ARG A 33 20.10 9.07 3.23
C ARG A 33 20.14 7.96 2.19
N GLU A 34 19.07 7.17 2.09
CA GLU A 34 18.99 6.09 1.12
C GLU A 34 18.39 6.54 -0.21
N HIS A 35 18.23 7.85 -0.38
CA HIS A 35 17.66 8.43 -1.59
C HIS A 35 16.23 7.98 -1.88
N THR A 36 15.45 7.79 -0.82
CA THR A 36 14.05 7.44 -0.95
C THR A 36 13.24 8.30 0.02
N SER A 37 11.94 8.15 0.01
CA SER A 37 11.06 8.92 0.88
C SER A 37 9.99 8.01 1.46
N TYR A 38 9.31 8.50 2.51
CA TYR A 38 8.20 7.76 3.07
C TYR A 38 7.12 7.50 2.01
N LYS A 39 6.89 8.48 1.14
CA LYS A 39 5.92 8.34 0.07
C LYS A 39 6.27 7.17 -0.85
N ASP A 40 7.54 7.04 -1.20
CA ASP A 40 7.99 5.95 -2.06
C ASP A 40 7.85 4.61 -1.38
N VAL A 41 8.20 4.53 -0.10
CA VAL A 41 8.05 3.31 0.68
C VAL A 41 6.58 2.91 0.77
N LEU A 42 5.72 3.89 1.05
CA LEU A 42 4.29 3.64 1.16
C LEU A 42 3.71 3.14 -0.15
N GLU A 43 4.13 3.72 -1.27
CA GLU A 43 3.65 3.30 -2.58
C GLU A 43 4.08 1.86 -2.86
N SER A 44 5.32 1.50 -2.53
CA SER A 44 5.79 0.13 -2.70
C SER A 44 4.97 -0.86 -1.89
N LEU A 45 4.64 -0.50 -0.66
CA LEU A 45 3.83 -1.36 0.20
C LEU A 45 2.41 -1.50 -0.33
N ARG A 46 1.84 -0.40 -0.81
CA ARG A 46 0.50 -0.44 -1.40
C ARG A 46 0.46 -1.35 -2.61
N ARG A 47 1.51 -1.30 -3.41
CA ARG A 47 1.62 -2.13 -4.59
C ARG A 47 1.64 -3.62 -4.23
N GLU A 48 2.45 -3.99 -3.25
CA GLU A 48 2.52 -5.38 -2.80
C GLU A 48 1.19 -5.86 -2.21
N TYR A 49 0.58 -5.02 -1.37
CA TYR A 49 -0.69 -5.37 -0.75
C TYR A 49 -1.80 -5.46 -1.80
N ALA A 50 -1.75 -4.61 -2.82
CA ALA A 50 -2.75 -4.64 -3.87
C ALA A 50 -2.77 -5.98 -4.58
N GLU A 51 -1.60 -6.53 -4.89
CA GLU A 51 -1.53 -7.83 -5.54
C GLU A 51 -2.20 -8.91 -4.69
N ARG A 52 -1.89 -8.93 -3.40
CA ARG A 52 -2.45 -9.93 -2.49
C ARG A 52 -3.96 -9.78 -2.37
N LEU A 53 -4.42 -8.54 -2.19
CA LEU A 53 -5.84 -8.30 -2.00
C LEU A 53 -6.64 -8.60 -3.26
N LEU A 54 -6.09 -8.30 -4.42
CA LEU A 54 -6.79 -8.58 -5.68
C LEU A 54 -6.91 -10.06 -5.97
N GLN A 55 -6.08 -10.90 -5.36
CA GLN A 55 -6.18 -12.33 -5.51
C GLN A 55 -7.36 -12.89 -4.72
N ASN A 56 -7.91 -12.13 -3.80
CA ASN A 56 -9.09 -12.54 -3.06
C ASN A 56 -10.34 -12.17 -3.86
N ALA A 57 -10.97 -13.16 -4.47
CA ALA A 57 -12.12 -12.94 -5.34
C ALA A 57 -13.33 -12.33 -4.62
N ARG A 58 -13.37 -12.42 -3.30
CA ARG A 58 -14.47 -11.83 -2.53
C ARG A 58 -14.39 -10.32 -2.43
N LEU A 59 -13.19 -9.76 -2.65
CA LEU A 59 -12.99 -8.33 -2.57
C LEU A 59 -13.20 -7.69 -3.95
N LYS A 60 -13.99 -6.64 -3.98
CA LYS A 60 -14.13 -5.85 -5.19
C LYS A 60 -12.96 -4.87 -5.28
N VAL A 61 -12.71 -4.38 -6.49
CA VAL A 61 -11.65 -3.38 -6.67
C VAL A 61 -11.86 -2.19 -5.74
N ALA A 62 -13.09 -1.76 -5.55
CA ALA A 62 -13.39 -0.65 -4.64
C ALA A 62 -13.03 -1.00 -3.19
N ASP A 63 -13.25 -2.24 -2.78
CA ASP A 63 -12.88 -2.67 -1.44
C ASP A 63 -11.39 -2.63 -1.25
N VAL A 64 -10.64 -3.09 -2.23
CA VAL A 64 -9.19 -3.08 -2.19
C VAL A 64 -8.68 -1.65 -2.09
N ALA A 65 -9.23 -0.73 -2.87
CA ALA A 65 -8.85 0.67 -2.83
C ALA A 65 -9.05 1.25 -1.43
N GLU A 66 -10.19 0.95 -0.82
CA GLU A 66 -10.50 1.44 0.51
C GLU A 66 -9.54 0.88 1.57
N ILE A 67 -9.27 -0.40 1.51
CA ILE A 67 -8.33 -1.03 2.45
C ILE A 67 -6.95 -0.40 2.35
N LEU A 68 -6.53 -0.06 1.14
CA LEU A 68 -5.22 0.53 0.91
C LEU A 68 -5.15 2.02 1.27
N GLY A 69 -6.29 2.62 1.58
CA GLY A 69 -6.32 4.01 2.01
C GLY A 69 -6.56 5.03 0.91
N TYR A 70 -7.01 4.59 -0.25
CA TYR A 70 -7.40 5.51 -1.31
C TYR A 70 -8.81 6.01 -1.06
N ARG A 71 -9.02 7.30 -1.26
CA ARG A 71 -10.35 7.88 -1.09
C ARG A 71 -11.33 7.42 -2.15
N GLU A 72 -10.83 7.28 -3.37
CA GLU A 72 -11.65 6.89 -4.50
C GLU A 72 -11.02 5.74 -5.24
N ALA A 73 -11.86 4.82 -5.70
CA ALA A 73 -11.36 3.67 -6.47
C ALA A 73 -10.66 4.11 -7.75
N ALA A 74 -11.09 5.23 -8.34
CA ALA A 74 -10.46 5.75 -9.55
C ALA A 74 -8.98 6.08 -9.32
N ASN A 75 -8.66 6.63 -8.15
CA ASN A 75 -7.28 6.97 -7.82
C ASN A 75 -6.42 5.72 -7.71
N PHE A 76 -6.96 4.68 -7.08
CA PHE A 76 -6.28 3.41 -6.98
C PHE A 76 -6.07 2.79 -8.38
N SER A 77 -7.09 2.82 -9.20
CA SER A 77 -7.01 2.25 -10.54
C SER A 77 -5.94 2.93 -11.37
N ARG A 78 -5.83 4.26 -11.27
CA ARG A 78 -4.79 4.98 -11.99
C ARG A 78 -3.40 4.61 -11.51
N ALA A 79 -3.22 4.50 -10.20
CA ALA A 79 -1.93 4.11 -9.62
C ALA A 79 -1.57 2.69 -10.04
N PHE A 80 -2.51 1.77 -9.96
CA PHE A 80 -2.28 0.38 -10.34
C PHE A 80 -1.91 0.26 -11.81
N ARG A 81 -2.60 1.01 -12.65
CA ARG A 81 -2.32 0.99 -14.08
C ARG A 81 -0.91 1.51 -14.36
N ARG A 82 -0.47 2.50 -13.59
CA ARG A 82 0.89 3.01 -13.71
C ARG A 82 1.93 1.95 -13.31
N TRP A 83 1.60 1.16 -12.29
CA TRP A 83 2.52 0.14 -11.79
C TRP A 83 2.61 -1.08 -12.71
N TYR A 84 1.48 -1.53 -13.24
CA TYR A 84 1.39 -2.82 -13.93
C TYR A 84 0.98 -2.72 -15.39
N GLY A 85 0.64 -1.55 -15.87
CA GLY A 85 0.24 -1.37 -17.25
C GLY A 85 -1.19 -1.80 -17.56
N ALA A 86 -1.96 -2.22 -16.56
CA ALA A 86 -3.33 -2.65 -16.73
C ALA A 86 -4.15 -2.24 -15.54
N ALA A 87 -5.46 -2.04 -15.75
CA ALA A 87 -6.36 -1.73 -14.66
C ALA A 87 -6.50 -2.93 -13.72
N PRO A 88 -6.83 -2.70 -12.43
CA PRO A 88 -6.95 -3.80 -11.49
C PRO A 88 -7.92 -4.90 -11.93
N ALA A 89 -9.05 -4.53 -12.50
CA ALA A 89 -10.03 -5.52 -12.95
C ALA A 89 -9.49 -6.39 -14.07
N ALA A 90 -8.75 -5.78 -15.01
CA ALA A 90 -8.15 -6.53 -16.11
C ALA A 90 -7.01 -7.42 -15.62
N TRP A 91 -6.21 -6.91 -14.72
CA TRP A 91 -5.10 -7.66 -14.14
C TRP A 91 -5.61 -8.90 -13.39
N ARG A 92 -6.72 -8.72 -12.66
CA ARG A 92 -7.31 -9.80 -11.86
C ARG A 92 -7.79 -10.97 -12.72
N ARG A 93 -8.22 -10.68 -13.94
CA ARG A 93 -8.74 -11.72 -14.84
C ARG A 93 -7.67 -12.58 -15.51
N ARG A 94 -6.43 -12.23 -15.34
CA ARG A 94 -5.32 -12.93 -15.97
C ARG A 94 -5.12 -14.35 -15.48
#